data_7d4facfa90979ed21a6a489166d44eac
#
_entry.id   7d4facfa90979ed21a6a489166d44eac
#
_cell.length_a   1.000
_cell.length_b   1.000
_cell.length_c   1.000
_cell.angle_alpha   90.00
_cell.angle_beta   90.00
_cell.angle_gamma   90.00
#
_symmetry.space_group_name_H-M   'P 1'
#
loop_
_entity.id
_entity.type
_entity.pdbx_description
1 polymer ?
#
loop_
_entity_poly.entity_id
_entity_poly.type
_entity_poly.pdbx_seq_one_letter_code
_entity_poly.pdbx_strand_id
1 'polypeptide(L)'
;SLDEIRHGNNSSWWHVYKSNEFIINAFKYANKYAPKDVELYYNDFGETDNTKCEGIVKLINDVNSAEGTRLDALGMQAHYNVDGFSAAQFKSVAKKYAQAAGKVQLTELDFKASSTYDGTAATKESEYTKMEYCHKNLYEAIKALKKEGTNVSGITVWGVIEPNSWLNSQSDLGGGAS
;
A
#
# COMPACT_ATOMS: atom_id res chain seq x y z
N SER A 1 5.24 16.34 -1.95
CA SER A 1 5.04 16.70 -3.35
C SER A 1 4.78 15.49 -4.21
N LEU A 2 4.49 15.68 -5.50
CA LEU A 2 4.33 14.58 -6.46
C LEU A 2 5.59 13.77 -6.67
N ASP A 3 6.74 14.37 -6.51
CA ASP A 3 8.02 13.68 -6.60
C ASP A 3 8.17 12.65 -5.49
N GLU A 4 7.63 12.93 -4.31
CA GLU A 4 7.65 12.02 -3.16
C GLU A 4 6.75 10.81 -3.38
N ILE A 5 5.59 10.99 -4.02
CA ILE A 5 4.70 9.88 -4.39
C ILE A 5 5.33 9.01 -5.47
N ARG A 6 6.10 9.60 -6.36
CA ARG A 6 6.48 8.99 -7.63
C ARG A 6 7.95 8.64 -7.76
N HIS A 7 8.72 8.84 -6.72
CA HIS A 7 10.18 8.70 -6.80
C HIS A 7 10.80 9.52 -7.95
N GLY A 8 10.33 10.76 -8.14
CA GLY A 8 10.92 11.72 -9.06
C GLY A 8 11.01 11.24 -10.51
N ASN A 9 12.22 11.10 -10.98
CA ASN A 9 12.52 10.91 -12.40
C ASN A 9 12.21 9.53 -13.00
N ASN A 10 11.74 8.57 -12.23
CA ASN A 10 11.53 7.19 -12.71
C ASN A 10 10.20 6.97 -13.42
N SER A 11 9.32 7.96 -13.48
CA SER A 11 8.04 7.85 -14.17
C SER A 11 8.06 8.53 -15.55
N SER A 12 7.87 7.75 -16.62
CA SER A 12 7.72 8.29 -17.97
C SER A 12 6.54 9.27 -18.08
N TRP A 13 5.45 9.00 -17.38
CA TRP A 13 4.29 9.88 -17.34
C TRP A 13 4.61 11.21 -16.64
N TRP A 14 5.35 11.15 -15.52
CA TRP A 14 5.83 12.35 -14.86
C TRP A 14 6.76 13.18 -15.77
N HIS A 15 7.63 12.54 -16.54
CA HIS A 15 8.50 13.23 -17.48
C HIS A 15 7.74 14.04 -18.52
N VAL A 16 6.59 13.52 -18.97
CA VAL A 16 5.75 14.19 -19.98
C VAL A 16 4.92 15.32 -19.35
N TYR A 17 4.20 15.00 -18.28
CA TYR A 17 3.18 15.90 -17.72
C TYR A 17 3.72 16.93 -16.72
N LYS A 18 4.76 16.58 -15.95
CA LYS A 18 5.30 17.38 -14.83
C LYS A 18 4.25 17.81 -13.79
N SER A 19 3.16 17.09 -13.71
CA SER A 19 2.01 17.36 -12.84
C SER A 19 1.19 16.10 -12.57
N ASN A 20 0.17 16.17 -11.68
CA ASN A 20 -0.81 15.11 -11.44
C ASN A 20 -1.79 14.89 -12.61
N GLU A 21 -1.75 15.71 -13.64
CA GLU A 21 -2.76 15.73 -14.68
C GLU A 21 -2.95 14.37 -15.35
N PHE A 22 -1.88 13.60 -15.55
CA PHE A 22 -1.99 12.27 -16.13
C PHE A 22 -2.78 11.29 -15.23
N ILE A 23 -2.69 11.40 -13.91
CA ILE A 23 -3.47 10.59 -12.96
C ILE A 23 -4.94 11.05 -13.00
N ILE A 24 -5.19 12.35 -12.96
CA ILE A 24 -6.54 12.92 -13.09
C ILE A 24 -7.18 12.45 -14.39
N ASN A 25 -6.45 12.50 -15.52
CA ASN A 25 -6.94 12.02 -16.80
C ASN A 25 -7.23 10.52 -16.81
N ALA A 26 -6.38 9.70 -16.17
CA ALA A 26 -6.64 8.28 -16.00
C ALA A 26 -7.97 8.02 -15.27
N PHE A 27 -8.24 8.73 -14.17
CA PHE A 27 -9.51 8.63 -13.46
C PHE A 27 -10.71 9.18 -14.24
N LYS A 28 -10.52 10.23 -15.05
CA LYS A 28 -11.57 10.70 -15.99
C LYS A 28 -11.97 9.61 -16.99
N TYR A 29 -10.97 8.99 -17.63
CA TYR A 29 -11.23 7.90 -18.58
C TYR A 29 -11.83 6.67 -17.88
N ALA A 30 -11.30 6.28 -16.71
CA ALA A 30 -11.86 5.18 -15.95
C ALA A 30 -13.32 5.47 -15.56
N ASN A 31 -13.64 6.65 -15.05
CA ASN A 31 -15.01 7.01 -14.72
C ASN A 31 -15.94 7.06 -15.92
N LYS A 32 -15.42 7.44 -17.10
CA LYS A 32 -16.20 7.50 -18.35
C LYS A 32 -16.55 6.11 -18.88
N TYR A 33 -15.60 5.17 -18.83
CA TYR A 33 -15.72 3.90 -19.57
C TYR A 33 -15.95 2.69 -18.66
N ALA A 34 -15.57 2.72 -17.41
CA ALA A 34 -15.88 1.63 -16.47
C ALA A 34 -17.39 1.63 -16.12
N PRO A 35 -17.99 0.46 -15.91
CA PRO A 35 -19.32 0.35 -15.33
C PRO A 35 -19.41 1.12 -14.00
N LYS A 36 -20.59 1.67 -13.71
CA LYS A 36 -20.76 2.54 -12.53
C LYS A 36 -20.73 1.80 -11.19
N ASP A 37 -20.92 0.51 -11.21
CA ASP A 37 -20.81 -0.40 -10.07
C ASP A 37 -19.38 -0.89 -9.80
N VAL A 38 -18.43 -0.59 -10.68
CA VAL A 38 -17.00 -0.88 -10.48
C VAL A 38 -16.35 0.25 -9.70
N GLU A 39 -15.69 -0.08 -8.60
CA GLU A 39 -14.94 0.88 -7.78
C GLU A 39 -13.59 1.20 -8.40
N LEU A 40 -13.19 2.46 -8.35
CA LEU A 40 -11.91 2.95 -8.87
C LEU A 40 -10.94 3.22 -7.73
N TYR A 41 -9.83 2.53 -7.75
CA TYR A 41 -8.79 2.60 -6.73
C TYR A 41 -7.54 3.29 -7.23
N TYR A 42 -6.96 4.16 -6.41
CA TYR A 42 -5.54 4.48 -6.50
C TYR A 42 -4.77 3.49 -5.65
N ASN A 43 -3.80 2.78 -6.23
CA ASN A 43 -3.04 1.72 -5.55
C ASN A 43 -1.55 2.10 -5.50
N ASP A 44 -0.95 2.08 -4.30
CA ASP A 44 0.45 2.48 -4.12
C ASP A 44 1.13 1.70 -2.99
N PHE A 45 2.46 1.74 -2.97
CA PHE A 45 3.33 1.12 -1.95
C PHE A 45 4.05 2.17 -1.10
N GLY A 46 4.71 1.73 0.00
CA GLY A 46 5.40 2.63 0.92
C GLY A 46 4.45 3.65 1.58
N GLU A 47 3.20 3.32 1.62
CA GLU A 47 2.08 4.17 2.03
C GLU A 47 2.07 4.47 3.53
N THR A 48 2.90 3.79 4.31
CA THR A 48 3.06 4.07 5.74
C THR A 48 4.05 5.20 6.05
N ASP A 49 4.80 5.68 5.06
CA ASP A 49 5.62 6.89 5.22
C ASP A 49 4.73 8.14 5.35
N ASN A 50 5.04 9.00 6.33
CA ASN A 50 4.21 10.18 6.63
C ASN A 50 4.17 11.19 5.49
N THR A 51 5.32 11.47 4.87
CA THR A 51 5.43 12.44 3.77
C THR A 51 4.66 11.93 2.55
N LYS A 52 4.85 10.64 2.24
CA LYS A 52 4.11 9.99 1.16
C LYS A 52 2.61 9.95 1.44
N CYS A 53 2.22 9.71 2.69
CA CYS A 53 0.81 9.75 3.10
C CYS A 53 0.16 11.10 2.83
N GLU A 54 0.82 12.19 3.18
CA GLU A 54 0.32 13.54 2.89
C GLU A 54 0.18 13.80 1.39
N GLY A 55 1.16 13.35 0.61
CA GLY A 55 1.12 13.42 -0.84
C GLY A 55 -0.03 12.62 -1.45
N ILE A 56 -0.27 11.39 -0.98
CA ILE A 56 -1.38 10.54 -1.45
C ILE A 56 -2.73 11.16 -1.06
N VAL A 57 -2.89 11.66 0.16
CA VAL A 57 -4.13 12.35 0.59
C VAL A 57 -4.41 13.56 -0.29
N LYS A 58 -3.36 14.36 -0.59
CA LYS A 58 -3.50 15.48 -1.52
C LYS A 58 -3.92 15.01 -2.92
N LEU A 59 -3.30 13.96 -3.44
CA LEU A 59 -3.66 13.39 -4.74
C LEU A 59 -5.13 12.94 -4.79
N ILE A 60 -5.60 12.23 -3.76
CA ILE A 60 -7.00 11.80 -3.67
C ILE A 60 -7.94 13.02 -3.76
N ASN A 61 -7.64 14.07 -3.01
CA ASN A 61 -8.43 15.30 -3.02
C ASN A 61 -8.39 16.00 -4.39
N ASP A 62 -7.23 16.09 -5.02
CA ASP A 62 -7.05 16.68 -6.35
C ASP A 62 -7.87 15.92 -7.41
N VAL A 63 -7.83 14.57 -7.37
CA VAL A 63 -8.63 13.73 -8.27
C VAL A 63 -10.11 13.94 -8.03
N ASN A 64 -10.58 13.85 -6.78
CA ASN A 64 -12.01 13.96 -6.47
C ASN A 64 -12.58 15.37 -6.65
N SER A 65 -11.72 16.39 -6.70
CA SER A 65 -12.12 17.77 -7.01
C SER A 65 -12.19 18.07 -8.50
N ALA A 66 -11.61 17.23 -9.33
CA ALA A 66 -11.59 17.44 -10.77
C ALA A 66 -12.90 16.98 -11.41
N GLU A 67 -13.42 17.78 -12.35
CA GLU A 67 -14.66 17.45 -13.09
C GLU A 67 -14.54 16.15 -13.88
N GLY A 68 -15.54 15.29 -13.77
CA GLY A 68 -15.64 14.04 -14.51
C GLY A 68 -14.78 12.90 -13.96
N THR A 69 -14.18 13.07 -12.79
CA THR A 69 -13.43 12.02 -12.10
C THR A 69 -14.26 11.33 -11.01
N ARG A 70 -13.75 10.21 -10.55
CA ARG A 70 -14.20 9.47 -9.38
C ARG A 70 -13.03 8.62 -8.86
N LEU A 71 -12.74 8.70 -7.57
CA LEU A 71 -11.82 7.82 -6.87
C LEU A 71 -12.55 7.32 -5.62
N ASP A 72 -12.81 6.03 -5.56
CA ASP A 72 -13.70 5.43 -4.57
C ASP A 72 -12.94 4.86 -3.37
N ALA A 73 -11.65 4.55 -3.55
CA ALA A 73 -10.85 3.96 -2.50
C ALA A 73 -9.34 4.12 -2.72
N LEU A 74 -8.58 3.96 -1.63
CA LEU A 74 -7.14 3.76 -1.70
C LEU A 74 -6.83 2.27 -1.54
N GLY A 75 -6.02 1.72 -2.46
CA GLY A 75 -5.34 0.45 -2.31
C GLY A 75 -3.96 0.67 -1.67
N MET A 76 -3.76 0.08 -0.49
CA MET A 76 -2.46 -0.01 0.16
C MET A 76 -1.84 -1.33 -0.30
N GLN A 77 -0.73 -1.29 -1.06
CA GLN A 77 -0.07 -2.53 -1.49
C GLN A 77 0.36 -3.38 -0.28
N ALA A 78 0.77 -2.71 0.80
CA ALA A 78 1.09 -3.36 2.07
C ALA A 78 2.28 -4.35 1.97
N HIS A 79 3.30 -3.96 1.20
CA HIS A 79 4.60 -4.62 1.18
C HIS A 79 5.42 -4.13 2.36
N TYR A 80 5.40 -4.86 3.44
CA TYR A 80 6.07 -4.45 4.69
C TYR A 80 7.36 -5.22 4.93
N ASN A 81 8.18 -4.72 5.85
CA ASN A 81 9.35 -5.40 6.36
C ASN A 81 9.17 -5.63 7.87
N VAL A 82 9.50 -6.82 8.36
CA VAL A 82 9.34 -7.15 9.78
C VAL A 82 10.17 -6.26 10.70
N ASP A 83 11.35 -5.77 10.24
CA ASP A 83 12.21 -4.90 11.03
C ASP A 83 11.64 -3.48 11.22
N GLY A 84 10.82 -3.01 10.29
CA GLY A 84 10.33 -1.63 10.26
C GLY A 84 8.81 -1.48 10.44
N PHE A 85 8.07 -2.57 10.55
CA PHE A 85 6.61 -2.49 10.65
C PHE A 85 6.13 -1.91 11.97
N SER A 86 5.27 -0.90 11.87
CA SER A 86 4.59 -0.29 13.03
C SER A 86 3.08 -0.31 12.82
N ALA A 87 2.39 -1.11 13.63
CA ALA A 87 0.93 -1.18 13.61
C ALA A 87 0.28 0.16 13.98
N ALA A 88 0.91 0.95 14.85
CA ALA A 88 0.42 2.29 15.20
C ALA A 88 0.52 3.25 14.01
N GLN A 89 1.64 3.21 13.28
CA GLN A 89 1.82 4.01 12.06
C GLN A 89 0.84 3.58 10.97
N PHE A 90 0.72 2.28 10.71
CA PHE A 90 -0.27 1.73 9.80
C PHE A 90 -1.69 2.24 10.12
N LYS A 91 -2.11 2.12 11.39
CA LYS A 91 -3.43 2.58 11.84
C LYS A 91 -3.63 4.07 11.59
N SER A 92 -2.61 4.89 11.86
CA SER A 92 -2.66 6.34 11.66
C SER A 92 -2.89 6.69 10.19
N VAL A 93 -2.09 6.13 9.29
CA VAL A 93 -2.19 6.46 7.85
C VAL A 93 -3.45 5.86 7.21
N ALA A 94 -3.83 4.62 7.54
CA ALA A 94 -5.04 4.00 7.03
C ALA A 94 -6.30 4.80 7.39
N LYS A 95 -6.34 5.40 8.58
CA LYS A 95 -7.43 6.29 8.99
C LYS A 95 -7.49 7.56 8.14
N LYS A 96 -6.34 8.21 7.89
CA LYS A 96 -6.26 9.39 7.02
C LYS A 96 -6.72 9.06 5.59
N TYR A 97 -6.29 7.94 5.06
CA TYR A 97 -6.69 7.50 3.72
C TYR A 97 -8.19 7.20 3.61
N ALA A 98 -8.74 6.48 4.58
CA ALA A 98 -10.18 6.21 4.61
C ALA A 98 -11.02 7.49 4.75
N GLN A 99 -10.51 8.50 5.46
CA GLN A 99 -11.14 9.82 5.55
C GLN A 99 -11.12 10.56 4.21
N ALA A 100 -10.03 10.48 3.46
CA ALA A 100 -9.88 11.16 2.18
C ALA A 100 -10.61 10.45 1.02
N ALA A 101 -10.49 9.12 0.94
CA ALA A 101 -11.02 8.29 -0.15
C ALA A 101 -12.35 7.59 0.18
N GLY A 102 -12.80 7.67 1.43
CA GLY A 102 -14.00 6.93 1.89
C GLY A 102 -13.74 5.47 2.26
N LYS A 103 -12.67 4.87 1.75
CA LYS A 103 -12.37 3.44 1.90
C LYS A 103 -10.88 3.16 1.69
N VAL A 104 -10.37 2.12 2.38
CA VAL A 104 -9.05 1.54 2.12
C VAL A 104 -9.15 0.02 1.99
N GLN A 105 -8.23 -0.56 1.23
CA GLN A 105 -8.04 -2.01 1.11
C GLN A 105 -6.55 -2.32 1.10
N LEU A 106 -6.14 -3.40 1.77
CA LEU A 106 -4.81 -3.97 1.58
C LEU A 106 -4.88 -4.86 0.33
N THR A 107 -4.11 -4.50 -0.69
CA THR A 107 -4.26 -5.11 -2.02
C THR A 107 -3.23 -6.19 -2.32
N GLU A 108 -2.08 -6.17 -1.63
CA GLU A 108 -0.92 -7.01 -1.96
C GLU A 108 -0.11 -7.37 -0.71
N LEU A 109 -0.80 -7.65 0.41
CA LEU A 109 -0.13 -7.87 1.69
C LEU A 109 0.91 -8.97 1.64
N ASP A 110 2.14 -8.61 1.93
CA ASP A 110 3.22 -9.50 2.32
C ASP A 110 4.17 -8.87 3.33
N PHE A 111 4.99 -9.70 3.96
CA PHE A 111 6.06 -9.27 4.84
C PHE A 111 7.39 -9.82 4.34
N LYS A 112 8.34 -8.93 4.09
CA LYS A 112 9.72 -9.28 3.84
C LYS A 112 10.38 -9.66 5.16
N ALA A 113 11.17 -10.72 5.14
CA ALA A 113 12.00 -11.17 6.24
C ALA A 113 12.96 -10.07 6.74
N SER A 114 13.40 -10.20 7.99
CA SER A 114 14.36 -9.25 8.59
C SER A 114 15.70 -9.26 7.86
N SER A 115 16.42 -8.15 7.99
CA SER A 115 17.77 -8.00 7.41
C SER A 115 18.80 -8.98 8.03
N THR A 116 18.47 -9.58 9.16
CA THR A 116 19.32 -10.55 9.86
C THR A 116 19.00 -12.00 9.56
N TYR A 117 17.95 -12.24 8.76
CA TYR A 117 17.59 -13.58 8.34
C TYR A 117 18.51 -14.05 7.21
N ASP A 118 19.21 -15.16 7.44
CA ASP A 118 20.21 -15.72 6.51
C ASP A 118 19.76 -17.02 5.84
N GLY A 119 18.50 -17.43 6.04
CA GLY A 119 17.94 -18.67 5.50
C GLY A 119 18.35 -19.95 6.26
N THR A 120 19.15 -19.85 7.32
CA THR A 120 19.56 -21.01 8.09
C THR A 120 18.52 -21.47 9.09
N ALA A 121 18.58 -22.74 9.49
CA ALA A 121 17.72 -23.28 10.53
C ALA A 121 17.88 -22.55 11.88
N ALA A 122 19.05 -21.98 12.15
CA ALA A 122 19.35 -21.28 13.40
C ALA A 122 18.58 -19.96 13.52
N THR A 123 18.31 -19.26 12.40
CA THR A 123 17.60 -17.99 12.38
C THR A 123 16.12 -18.15 12.07
N LYS A 124 15.70 -19.27 11.52
CA LYS A 124 14.36 -19.52 10.98
C LYS A 124 13.24 -19.37 12.02
N GLU A 125 13.39 -20.00 13.19
CA GLU A 125 12.35 -19.94 14.23
C GLU A 125 12.16 -18.52 14.78
N SER A 126 13.28 -17.81 14.98
CA SER A 126 13.24 -16.40 15.38
C SER A 126 12.55 -15.53 14.35
N GLU A 127 12.78 -15.80 13.06
CA GLU A 127 12.16 -15.05 11.97
C GLU A 127 10.65 -15.31 11.88
N TYR A 128 10.22 -16.55 12.01
CA TYR A 128 8.79 -16.88 12.06
C TYR A 128 8.08 -16.20 13.22
N THR A 129 8.74 -16.12 14.38
CA THR A 129 8.20 -15.40 15.55
C THR A 129 8.02 -13.91 15.26
N LYS A 130 8.96 -13.27 14.57
CA LYS A 130 8.83 -11.86 14.14
C LYS A 130 7.68 -11.69 13.15
N MET A 131 7.59 -12.56 12.16
CA MET A 131 6.51 -12.53 11.15
C MET A 131 5.14 -12.71 11.79
N GLU A 132 4.99 -13.70 12.68
CA GLU A 132 3.75 -13.91 13.44
C GLU A 132 3.38 -12.66 14.25
N TYR A 133 4.35 -12.05 14.94
CA TYR A 133 4.13 -10.83 15.69
C TYR A 133 3.65 -9.68 14.79
N CYS A 134 4.27 -9.48 13.63
CA CYS A 134 3.88 -8.43 12.69
C CYS A 134 2.48 -8.65 12.12
N HIS A 135 2.17 -9.86 11.67
CA HIS A 135 0.83 -10.21 11.20
C HIS A 135 -0.23 -10.02 12.28
N LYS A 136 0.01 -10.52 13.48
CA LYS A 136 -0.90 -10.35 14.61
C LYS A 136 -1.19 -8.87 14.89
N ASN A 137 -0.15 -8.05 14.98
CA ASN A 137 -0.33 -6.62 15.25
C ASN A 137 -1.03 -5.89 14.11
N LEU A 138 -0.77 -6.25 12.85
CA LEU A 138 -1.50 -5.71 11.71
C LEU A 138 -2.99 -6.05 11.79
N TYR A 139 -3.34 -7.31 12.02
CA TYR A 139 -4.74 -7.72 12.13
C TYR A 139 -5.46 -7.09 13.33
N GLU A 140 -4.79 -6.95 14.47
CA GLU A 140 -5.36 -6.22 15.61
C GLU A 140 -5.57 -4.73 15.31
N ALA A 141 -4.65 -4.09 14.59
CA ALA A 141 -4.82 -2.72 14.14
C ALA A 141 -6.02 -2.58 13.17
N ILE A 142 -6.20 -3.51 12.23
CA ILE A 142 -7.34 -3.53 11.32
C ILE A 142 -8.65 -3.73 12.09
N LYS A 143 -8.70 -4.64 13.04
CA LYS A 143 -9.88 -4.85 13.90
C LYS A 143 -10.23 -3.58 14.68
N ALA A 144 -9.22 -2.91 15.22
CA ALA A 144 -9.41 -1.64 15.92
C ALA A 144 -9.96 -0.55 15.00
N LEU A 145 -9.41 -0.39 13.80
CA LEU A 145 -9.89 0.54 12.78
C LEU A 145 -11.36 0.29 12.44
N LYS A 146 -11.72 -0.96 12.19
CA LYS A 146 -13.13 -1.34 11.89
C LYS A 146 -14.06 -1.02 13.06
N LYS A 147 -13.62 -1.28 14.30
CA LYS A 147 -14.38 -0.94 15.51
C LYS A 147 -14.57 0.56 15.68
N GLU A 148 -13.62 1.37 15.24
CA GLU A 148 -13.67 2.83 15.21
C GLU A 148 -14.49 3.40 14.02
N GLY A 149 -15.05 2.54 13.18
CA GLY A 149 -15.85 2.94 12.02
C GLY A 149 -15.03 3.28 10.77
N THR A 150 -13.72 3.01 10.78
CA THR A 150 -12.89 3.16 9.58
C THR A 150 -13.20 2.07 8.56
N ASN A 151 -13.48 2.45 7.32
CA ASN A 151 -13.85 1.51 6.26
C ASN A 151 -12.61 0.83 5.67
N VAL A 152 -12.23 -0.30 6.27
CA VAL A 152 -11.24 -1.23 5.70
C VAL A 152 -12.01 -2.35 5.01
N SER A 153 -12.04 -2.36 3.68
CA SER A 153 -12.94 -3.20 2.89
C SER A 153 -12.43 -4.62 2.66
N GLY A 154 -11.13 -4.82 2.67
CA GLY A 154 -10.57 -6.15 2.41
C GLY A 154 -9.08 -6.24 2.61
N ILE A 155 -8.59 -7.49 2.56
CA ILE A 155 -7.17 -7.83 2.58
C ILE A 155 -6.96 -8.88 1.50
N THR A 156 -6.01 -8.62 0.59
CA THR A 156 -5.52 -9.58 -0.39
C THR A 156 -4.07 -9.90 -0.05
N VAL A 157 -3.76 -11.15 0.14
CA VAL A 157 -2.39 -11.63 0.36
C VAL A 157 -1.69 -11.78 -0.99
N TRP A 158 -0.45 -11.27 -1.10
CA TRP A 158 0.31 -11.26 -2.35
C TRP A 158 1.16 -12.52 -2.50
N GLY A 159 0.48 -13.62 -2.79
CA GLY A 159 1.07 -14.95 -2.96
C GLY A 159 0.31 -16.01 -2.19
N VAL A 160 0.25 -17.22 -2.75
CA VAL A 160 -0.45 -18.36 -2.17
C VAL A 160 0.50 -19.27 -1.41
N ILE A 161 1.73 -19.37 -1.91
CA ILE A 161 2.79 -20.21 -1.32
C ILE A 161 4.13 -19.48 -1.40
N GLU A 162 4.92 -19.67 -0.36
CA GLU A 162 6.22 -19.03 -0.17
C GLU A 162 7.21 -19.20 -1.34
N PRO A 163 7.41 -20.41 -1.92
CA PRO A 163 8.34 -20.59 -3.04
C PRO A 163 8.04 -19.74 -4.27
N ASN A 164 6.80 -19.29 -4.44
CA ASN A 164 6.37 -18.48 -5.58
C ASN A 164 6.28 -16.98 -5.25
N SER A 165 6.71 -16.57 -4.05
CA SER A 165 6.75 -15.16 -3.70
C SER A 165 7.72 -14.38 -4.58
N TRP A 166 7.31 -13.21 -5.05
CA TRP A 166 8.17 -12.30 -5.80
C TRP A 166 9.40 -11.85 -4.98
N LEU A 167 9.29 -11.87 -3.65
CA LEU A 167 10.40 -11.55 -2.74
C LEU A 167 11.59 -12.50 -2.88
N ASN A 168 11.37 -13.75 -3.35
CA ASN A 168 12.44 -14.71 -3.61
C ASN A 168 13.30 -14.35 -4.82
N SER A 169 12.77 -13.59 -5.79
CA SER A 169 13.49 -13.16 -6.98
C SER A 169 14.26 -11.85 -6.79
N GLN A 170 14.13 -11.21 -5.65
CA GLN A 170 14.81 -9.96 -5.30
C GLN A 170 16.16 -10.22 -4.64
N SER A 171 17.01 -11.05 -5.28
CA SER A 171 18.37 -11.35 -4.79
C SER A 171 19.24 -10.11 -4.56
N ASP A 172 18.96 -9.01 -5.25
CA ASP A 172 19.69 -7.76 -5.13
C ASP A 172 19.30 -6.93 -3.90
N LEU A 173 18.23 -7.32 -3.19
CA LEU A 173 17.78 -6.66 -1.96
C LEU A 173 18.12 -7.46 -0.69
N GLY A 174 18.98 -8.49 -0.80
CA GLY A 174 19.60 -9.16 0.34
C GLY A 174 18.65 -9.94 1.23
N GLY A 175 17.58 -10.52 0.70
CA GLY A 175 16.72 -11.32 1.54
C GLY A 175 15.75 -12.16 0.74
N GLY A 176 15.89 -13.46 0.80
CA GLY A 176 14.84 -14.37 0.38
C GLY A 176 13.58 -14.13 1.21
N ALA A 177 12.42 -14.38 0.62
CA ALA A 177 11.24 -14.64 1.40
C ALA A 177 11.45 -15.93 2.18
N SER A 178 11.03 -15.99 3.38
CA SER A 178 11.01 -17.20 4.19
C SER A 178 9.58 -17.57 4.50
#